data_b0cc8ac412267d4bff57de3da710848e
#
_entry.id   b0cc8ac412267d4bff57de3da710848e
#
_cell.length_a   1.000
_cell.length_b   1.000
_cell.length_c   1.000
_cell.angle_alpha   90.00
_cell.angle_beta   90.00
_cell.angle_gamma   90.00
#
_symmetry.space_group_name_H-M   'P 1'
#
loop_
_entity.id
_entity.type
_entity.pdbx_description
1 polymer ?
#
loop_
_entity_poly.entity_id
_entity_poly.type
_entity_poly.pdbx_seq_one_letter_code
_entity_poly.pdbx_strand_id
1 'polypeptide(L)'
;MASLSFDGLTAQYDQTRTFDPFCFRQAMDWLTERFPPSQFPNVLEPGVGTGRIALPLVERGYQVTGLDISEEMLNLCAAQSRALEADSMLCCLRADAVRLPLRSMSFDLCVAVHLFYFISDWQAAVREMLRVLNPFGTLILLHTGFGAEVPHLNERYQEIAKELGYAFPDYGVRSTSEVVEYTASLGYAAERVDQPEWEWMTKINLQDALNHLRDRAYSFTKDVPDAVHWAVIDGLQHENLKEAASPAAEIEVPNHISIILIRQ
;
A
#
# COMPACT_ATOMS: atom_id res chain seq x y z
N MET A 1 14.43 13.31 6.01
CA MET A 1 13.60 12.63 7.03
C MET A 1 13.54 11.16 6.66
N ALA A 2 13.40 10.25 7.61
CA ALA A 2 13.38 8.82 7.31
C ALA A 2 11.99 8.38 6.79
N SER A 3 11.97 7.34 5.96
CA SER A 3 10.74 6.66 5.55
C SER A 3 10.01 6.07 6.77
N LEU A 4 8.67 6.03 6.75
CA LEU A 4 7.88 5.47 7.85
C LEU A 4 8.05 3.94 7.89
N SER A 5 8.46 3.39 9.04
CA SER A 5 8.48 1.93 9.29
C SER A 5 7.14 1.46 9.84
N PHE A 6 6.70 0.27 9.40
CA PHE A 6 5.49 -0.40 9.89
C PHE A 6 5.77 -1.41 11.01
N ASP A 7 6.96 -1.39 11.63
CA ASP A 7 7.24 -2.20 12.80
C ASP A 7 6.19 -1.97 13.91
N GLY A 8 5.69 -3.06 14.49
CA GLY A 8 4.63 -3.05 15.49
C GLY A 8 3.18 -2.94 14.97
N LEU A 9 2.97 -2.81 13.65
CA LEU A 9 1.63 -2.83 13.02
C LEU A 9 1.36 -4.10 12.22
N THR A 10 2.31 -5.01 12.15
CA THR A 10 2.30 -6.19 11.28
C THR A 10 1.10 -7.11 11.49
N ALA A 11 0.70 -7.34 12.76
CA ALA A 11 -0.40 -8.26 13.09
C ALA A 11 -1.78 -7.77 12.60
N GLN A 12 -1.97 -6.45 12.47
CA GLN A 12 -3.24 -5.82 12.08
C GLN A 12 -3.24 -5.36 10.62
N TYR A 13 -2.05 -5.32 10.00
CA TYR A 13 -1.87 -4.78 8.64
C TYR A 13 -2.73 -5.49 7.61
N ASP A 14 -2.68 -6.81 7.57
CA ASP A 14 -3.42 -7.60 6.58
C ASP A 14 -4.93 -7.63 6.86
N GLN A 15 -5.35 -7.44 8.12
CA GLN A 15 -6.77 -7.43 8.50
C GLN A 15 -7.51 -6.19 8.01
N THR A 16 -6.83 -5.04 7.97
CA THR A 16 -7.42 -3.77 7.57
C THR A 16 -7.31 -3.48 6.07
N ARG A 17 -6.49 -4.24 5.34
CA ARG A 17 -6.20 -4.03 3.90
C ARG A 17 -6.58 -5.24 3.07
N THR A 18 -7.80 -5.70 3.23
CA THR A 18 -8.33 -6.86 2.50
C THR A 18 -8.67 -6.49 1.05
N PHE A 19 -8.42 -7.43 0.15
CA PHE A 19 -8.93 -7.39 -1.22
C PHE A 19 -10.15 -8.31 -1.33
N ASP A 20 -11.06 -7.99 -2.25
CA ASP A 20 -11.93 -9.03 -2.77
C ASP A 20 -11.07 -10.04 -3.56
N PRO A 21 -11.10 -11.34 -3.20
CA PRO A 21 -10.20 -12.33 -3.82
C PRO A 21 -10.44 -12.52 -5.32
N PHE A 22 -11.67 -12.31 -5.79
CA PHE A 22 -12.03 -12.44 -7.19
C PHE A 22 -11.51 -11.24 -8.00
N CYS A 23 -11.82 -10.01 -7.57
CA CYS A 23 -11.36 -8.79 -8.21
C CYS A 23 -9.81 -8.72 -8.24
N PHE A 24 -9.17 -9.10 -7.12
CA PHE A 24 -7.72 -9.12 -7.03
C PHE A 24 -7.11 -10.15 -8.00
N ARG A 25 -7.67 -11.35 -8.08
CA ARG A 25 -7.21 -12.38 -9.03
C ARG A 25 -7.30 -11.88 -10.46
N GLN A 26 -8.42 -11.27 -10.85
CA GLN A 26 -8.60 -10.72 -12.20
C GLN A 26 -7.56 -9.64 -12.52
N ALA A 27 -7.27 -8.75 -11.59
CA ALA A 27 -6.24 -7.72 -11.78
C ALA A 27 -4.85 -8.35 -11.96
N MET A 28 -4.51 -9.39 -11.17
CA MET A 28 -3.25 -10.11 -11.31
C MET A 28 -3.17 -10.92 -12.60
N ASP A 29 -4.26 -11.51 -13.05
CA ASP A 29 -4.33 -12.24 -14.31
C ASP A 29 -4.16 -11.28 -15.49
N TRP A 30 -4.83 -10.12 -15.48
CA TRP A 30 -4.62 -9.05 -16.46
C TRP A 30 -3.15 -8.59 -16.50
N LEU A 31 -2.53 -8.41 -15.33
CA LEU A 31 -1.12 -8.03 -15.24
C LEU A 31 -0.23 -9.09 -15.90
N THR A 32 -0.51 -10.36 -15.63
CA THR A 32 0.25 -11.50 -16.16
C THR A 32 0.06 -11.66 -17.67
N GLU A 33 -1.12 -11.42 -18.19
CA GLU A 33 -1.38 -11.42 -19.64
C GLU A 33 -0.66 -10.25 -20.33
N ARG A 34 -0.64 -9.07 -19.71
CA ARG A 34 0.00 -7.87 -20.25
C ARG A 34 1.53 -7.94 -20.19
N PHE A 35 2.08 -8.56 -19.16
CA PHE A 35 3.51 -8.71 -18.89
C PHE A 35 3.86 -10.17 -18.55
N PRO A 36 3.77 -11.10 -19.49
CA PRO A 36 3.98 -12.53 -19.19
C PRO A 36 5.37 -12.79 -18.60
N PRO A 37 5.51 -13.64 -17.56
CA PRO A 37 6.78 -13.92 -16.90
C PRO A 37 7.84 -14.54 -17.82
N SER A 38 7.43 -15.14 -18.94
CA SER A 38 8.35 -15.60 -19.97
C SER A 38 9.10 -14.48 -20.70
N GLN A 39 8.60 -13.25 -20.67
CA GLN A 39 9.20 -12.05 -21.28
C GLN A 39 9.66 -11.03 -20.26
N PHE A 40 9.00 -10.96 -19.11
CA PHE A 40 9.22 -10.01 -18.02
C PHE A 40 9.45 -10.74 -16.68
N PRO A 41 10.47 -11.61 -16.58
CA PRO A 41 10.63 -12.50 -15.43
C PRO A 41 10.98 -11.77 -14.13
N ASN A 42 11.71 -10.67 -14.19
CA ASN A 42 12.33 -10.04 -13.01
C ASN A 42 11.49 -8.86 -12.51
N VAL A 43 10.91 -9.02 -11.34
CA VAL A 43 10.05 -8.02 -10.71
C VAL A 43 10.70 -7.49 -9.44
N LEU A 44 10.70 -6.18 -9.27
CA LEU A 44 11.04 -5.49 -8.03
C LEU A 44 9.75 -5.03 -7.34
N GLU A 45 9.60 -5.29 -6.05
CA GLU A 45 8.56 -4.71 -5.21
C GLU A 45 9.20 -3.97 -4.02
N PRO A 46 9.40 -2.63 -4.11
CA PRO A 46 9.82 -1.82 -2.97
C PRO A 46 8.63 -1.59 -2.03
N GLY A 47 8.84 -1.79 -0.73
CA GLY A 47 7.77 -1.81 0.26
C GLY A 47 6.96 -3.09 0.19
N VAL A 48 7.64 -4.26 0.07
CA VAL A 48 6.99 -5.56 -0.10
C VAL A 48 6.06 -5.93 1.05
N GLY A 49 6.28 -5.35 2.25
CA GLY A 49 5.47 -5.64 3.43
C GLY A 49 5.44 -7.14 3.74
N THR A 50 4.24 -7.66 3.94
CA THR A 50 4.00 -9.10 4.22
C THR A 50 4.02 -9.97 2.97
N GLY A 51 4.19 -9.39 1.77
CA GLY A 51 4.23 -10.13 0.50
C GLY A 51 2.88 -10.25 -0.22
N ARG A 52 1.91 -9.40 0.11
CA ARG A 52 0.53 -9.46 -0.44
C ARG A 52 0.46 -9.39 -1.96
N ILE A 53 1.44 -8.78 -2.61
CA ILE A 53 1.56 -8.72 -4.08
C ILE A 53 2.70 -9.64 -4.56
N ALA A 54 3.85 -9.65 -3.87
CA ALA A 54 5.00 -10.50 -4.22
C ALA A 54 4.62 -11.98 -4.34
N LEU A 55 3.91 -12.53 -3.35
CA LEU A 55 3.55 -13.95 -3.35
C LEU A 55 2.63 -14.33 -4.51
N PRO A 56 1.52 -13.62 -4.79
CA PRO A 56 0.73 -13.84 -6.00
C PRO A 56 1.50 -13.72 -7.32
N LEU A 57 2.53 -12.86 -7.39
CA LEU A 57 3.40 -12.77 -8.57
C LEU A 57 4.31 -14.00 -8.68
N VAL A 58 4.88 -14.46 -7.56
CA VAL A 58 5.70 -15.67 -7.53
C VAL A 58 4.88 -16.90 -7.95
N GLU A 59 3.65 -17.04 -7.48
CA GLU A 59 2.74 -18.13 -7.89
C GLU A 59 2.45 -18.12 -9.40
N ARG A 60 2.57 -16.95 -10.05
CA ARG A 60 2.43 -16.79 -11.51
C ARG A 60 3.73 -16.96 -12.29
N GLY A 61 4.83 -17.30 -11.61
CA GLY A 61 6.11 -17.63 -12.23
C GLY A 61 7.09 -16.45 -12.37
N TYR A 62 6.87 -15.32 -11.70
CA TYR A 62 7.84 -14.24 -11.66
C TYR A 62 8.94 -14.49 -10.63
N GLN A 63 10.13 -14.00 -10.92
CA GLN A 63 11.22 -13.87 -9.94
C GLN A 63 11.11 -12.51 -9.26
N VAL A 64 10.75 -12.50 -7.99
CA VAL A 64 10.47 -11.26 -7.26
C VAL A 64 11.60 -10.93 -6.30
N THR A 65 12.07 -9.69 -6.35
CA THR A 65 12.90 -9.10 -5.31
C THR A 65 12.03 -8.13 -4.50
N GLY A 66 11.74 -8.47 -3.26
CA GLY A 66 11.00 -7.65 -2.33
C GLY A 66 11.94 -6.85 -1.43
N LEU A 67 11.69 -5.57 -1.26
CA LEU A 67 12.44 -4.69 -0.36
C LEU A 67 11.50 -4.08 0.68
N ASP A 68 11.96 -4.00 1.92
CA ASP A 68 11.30 -3.23 2.97
C ASP A 68 12.33 -2.67 3.97
N ILE A 69 11.99 -1.60 4.66
CA ILE A 69 12.79 -1.08 5.77
C ILE A 69 12.50 -1.84 7.08
N SER A 70 11.30 -2.42 7.19
CA SER A 70 10.83 -3.19 8.34
C SER A 70 11.33 -4.63 8.29
N GLU A 71 12.12 -5.01 9.28
CA GLU A 71 12.58 -6.39 9.44
C GLU A 71 11.43 -7.33 9.81
N GLU A 72 10.45 -6.85 10.57
CA GLU A 72 9.26 -7.64 10.94
C GLU A 72 8.44 -8.02 9.71
N MET A 73 8.21 -7.06 8.80
CA MET A 73 7.51 -7.29 7.54
C MET A 73 8.24 -8.32 6.67
N LEU A 74 9.56 -8.17 6.50
CA LEU A 74 10.35 -9.11 5.71
C LEU A 74 10.34 -10.53 6.30
N ASN A 75 10.37 -10.64 7.63
CA ASN A 75 10.30 -11.95 8.31
C ASN A 75 8.96 -12.65 8.05
N LEU A 76 7.85 -11.91 8.06
CA LEU A 76 6.53 -12.44 7.74
C LEU A 76 6.44 -12.83 6.26
N CYS A 77 6.90 -11.97 5.36
CA CYS A 77 6.95 -12.25 3.92
C CYS A 77 7.74 -13.55 3.63
N ALA A 78 8.94 -13.67 4.20
CA ALA A 78 9.75 -14.87 4.06
C ALA A 78 9.10 -16.12 4.67
N ALA A 79 8.38 -15.99 5.79
CA ALA A 79 7.66 -17.12 6.39
C ALA A 79 6.50 -17.59 5.49
N GLN A 80 5.76 -16.67 4.89
CA GLN A 80 4.68 -16.99 3.95
C GLN A 80 5.23 -17.60 2.66
N SER A 81 6.35 -17.10 2.14
CA SER A 81 7.03 -17.67 0.97
C SER A 81 7.43 -19.13 1.19
N ARG A 82 8.02 -19.45 2.35
CA ARG A 82 8.37 -20.84 2.72
C ARG A 82 7.14 -21.74 2.80
N ALA A 83 6.02 -21.25 3.32
CA ALA A 83 4.77 -22.01 3.40
C ALA A 83 4.19 -22.37 2.02
N LEU A 84 4.50 -21.55 1.00
CA LEU A 84 4.11 -21.79 -0.41
C LEU A 84 5.18 -22.54 -1.21
N GLU A 85 6.27 -22.99 -0.57
CA GLU A 85 7.44 -23.60 -1.26
C GLU A 85 8.02 -22.72 -2.37
N ALA A 86 7.91 -21.40 -2.22
CA ALA A 86 8.23 -20.37 -3.22
C ALA A 86 9.58 -19.66 -2.98
N ASP A 87 10.39 -20.13 -2.04
CA ASP A 87 11.65 -19.49 -1.61
C ASP A 87 12.67 -19.28 -2.73
N SER A 88 12.64 -20.11 -3.76
CA SER A 88 13.55 -19.96 -4.91
C SER A 88 13.17 -18.81 -5.84
N MET A 89 11.97 -18.28 -5.73
CA MET A 89 11.41 -17.24 -6.61
C MET A 89 11.26 -15.88 -5.92
N LEU A 90 11.40 -15.81 -4.59
CA LEU A 90 11.31 -14.59 -3.81
C LEU A 90 12.61 -14.33 -3.04
N CYS A 91 13.22 -13.17 -3.29
CA CYS A 91 14.34 -12.64 -2.53
C CYS A 91 13.89 -11.44 -1.70
N CYS A 92 13.95 -11.54 -0.38
CA CYS A 92 13.63 -10.43 0.53
C CYS A 92 14.91 -9.74 1.00
N LEU A 93 14.99 -8.41 0.84
CA LEU A 93 16.15 -7.59 1.23
C LEU A 93 15.70 -6.41 2.09
N ARG A 94 16.44 -6.15 3.17
CA ARG A 94 16.23 -4.94 3.96
C ARG A 94 16.92 -3.76 3.31
N ALA A 95 16.14 -2.78 2.82
CA ALA A 95 16.67 -1.57 2.17
C ALA A 95 15.65 -0.43 2.18
N ASP A 96 16.14 0.80 2.05
CA ASP A 96 15.32 1.99 1.84
C ASP A 96 15.12 2.23 0.33
N ALA A 97 13.88 2.47 -0.08
CA ALA A 97 13.52 2.71 -1.48
C ALA A 97 14.17 3.97 -2.07
N VAL A 98 14.60 4.92 -1.24
CA VAL A 98 15.31 6.13 -1.69
C VAL A 98 16.75 5.86 -2.12
N ARG A 99 17.30 4.67 -1.79
CA ARG A 99 18.64 4.25 -2.14
C ARG A 99 18.72 2.73 -2.28
N LEU A 100 18.34 2.23 -3.45
CA LEU A 100 18.29 0.80 -3.71
C LEU A 100 19.69 0.20 -3.86
N PRO A 101 20.05 -0.86 -3.09
CA PRO A 101 21.34 -1.55 -3.22
C PRO A 101 21.34 -2.51 -4.43
N LEU A 102 20.78 -2.08 -5.54
CA LEU A 102 20.54 -2.86 -6.74
C LEU A 102 21.24 -2.21 -7.94
N ARG A 103 21.64 -3.04 -8.91
CA ARG A 103 22.24 -2.56 -10.15
C ARG A 103 21.20 -1.85 -11.02
N SER A 104 21.65 -0.87 -11.81
CA SER A 104 20.82 -0.27 -12.85
C SER A 104 20.44 -1.31 -13.90
N MET A 105 19.27 -1.13 -14.51
CA MET A 105 18.79 -1.97 -15.64
C MET A 105 18.83 -3.47 -15.32
N SER A 106 18.20 -3.87 -14.20
CA SER A 106 18.19 -5.25 -13.72
C SER A 106 16.78 -5.85 -13.60
N PHE A 107 15.74 -5.02 -13.74
CA PHE A 107 14.35 -5.44 -13.58
C PHE A 107 13.52 -5.09 -14.79
N ASP A 108 12.57 -5.96 -15.09
CA ASP A 108 11.61 -5.77 -16.18
C ASP A 108 10.40 -4.97 -15.69
N LEU A 109 9.99 -5.22 -14.46
CA LEU A 109 8.88 -4.54 -13.79
C LEU A 109 9.31 -4.05 -12.40
N CYS A 110 8.78 -2.91 -12.01
CA CYS A 110 8.84 -2.42 -10.63
C CYS A 110 7.41 -2.12 -10.17
N VAL A 111 6.93 -2.84 -9.15
CA VAL A 111 5.55 -2.72 -8.66
C VAL A 111 5.57 -1.97 -7.32
N ALA A 112 5.00 -0.79 -7.28
CA ALA A 112 4.88 0.03 -6.07
C ALA A 112 3.41 0.12 -5.64
N VAL A 113 3.12 -0.33 -4.41
CA VAL A 113 1.76 -0.40 -3.85
C VAL A 113 1.67 0.52 -2.64
N HIS A 114 0.89 1.58 -2.71
CA HIS A 114 0.71 2.58 -1.63
C HIS A 114 1.99 3.12 -0.99
N LEU A 115 3.14 2.94 -1.63
CA LEU A 115 4.47 3.17 -1.03
C LEU A 115 4.79 4.66 -0.82
N PHE A 116 4.51 5.50 -1.83
CA PHE A 116 4.98 6.88 -1.86
C PHE A 116 4.32 7.81 -0.82
N TYR A 117 3.22 7.39 -0.22
CA TYR A 117 2.56 8.09 0.89
C TYR A 117 3.41 8.12 2.17
N PHE A 118 4.42 7.22 2.26
CA PHE A 118 5.22 6.99 3.47
C PHE A 118 6.69 7.36 3.30
N ILE A 119 7.08 7.97 2.18
CA ILE A 119 8.47 8.32 1.86
C ILE A 119 8.58 9.81 1.65
N SER A 120 9.28 10.52 2.54
CA SER A 120 9.43 11.98 2.44
C SER A 120 10.25 12.42 1.21
N ASP A 121 11.26 11.66 0.79
CA ASP A 121 12.00 11.89 -0.47
C ASP A 121 11.51 10.90 -1.54
N TRP A 122 10.20 10.94 -1.79
CA TRP A 122 9.56 10.05 -2.75
C TRP A 122 10.11 10.25 -4.19
N GLN A 123 10.56 11.45 -4.53
CA GLN A 123 11.19 11.70 -5.82
C GLN A 123 12.50 10.93 -5.97
N ALA A 124 13.30 10.81 -4.90
CA ALA A 124 14.50 9.97 -4.93
C ALA A 124 14.11 8.50 -5.10
N ALA A 125 13.07 8.02 -4.41
CA ALA A 125 12.58 6.66 -4.56
C ALA A 125 12.11 6.38 -5.99
N VAL A 126 11.35 7.30 -6.62
CA VAL A 126 10.95 7.19 -8.03
C VAL A 126 12.17 7.09 -8.94
N ARG A 127 13.18 7.96 -8.77
CA ARG A 127 14.41 7.93 -9.58
C ARG A 127 15.16 6.61 -9.43
N GLU A 128 15.23 6.06 -8.24
CA GLU A 128 15.86 4.75 -7.99
C GLU A 128 15.10 3.61 -8.66
N MET A 129 13.77 3.61 -8.59
CA MET A 129 12.94 2.62 -9.29
C MET A 129 13.13 2.70 -10.81
N LEU A 130 13.13 3.90 -11.38
CA LEU A 130 13.40 4.10 -12.80
C LEU A 130 14.84 3.72 -13.19
N ARG A 131 15.82 3.95 -12.31
CA ARG A 131 17.21 3.56 -12.54
C ARG A 131 17.43 2.06 -12.65
N VAL A 132 16.71 1.30 -11.82
CA VAL A 132 16.87 -0.18 -11.79
C VAL A 132 16.08 -0.89 -12.86
N LEU A 133 15.10 -0.23 -13.48
CA LEU A 133 14.34 -0.76 -14.60
C LEU A 133 15.19 -0.84 -15.87
N ASN A 134 14.98 -1.90 -16.64
CA ASN A 134 15.51 -2.05 -18.00
C ASN A 134 14.96 -0.92 -18.91
N PRO A 135 15.58 -0.61 -20.06
CA PRO A 135 15.13 0.47 -20.94
C PRO A 135 13.67 0.34 -21.42
N PHE A 136 13.13 -0.88 -21.50
CA PHE A 136 11.75 -1.17 -21.82
C PHE A 136 10.93 -1.63 -20.61
N GLY A 137 11.49 -1.48 -19.42
CA GLY A 137 10.83 -1.84 -18.17
C GLY A 137 9.70 -0.89 -17.82
N THR A 138 8.79 -1.35 -16.98
CA THR A 138 7.60 -0.59 -16.58
C THR A 138 7.57 -0.42 -15.08
N LEU A 139 7.43 0.84 -14.61
CA LEU A 139 7.04 1.13 -13.25
C LEU A 139 5.50 1.03 -13.18
N ILE A 140 5.02 0.17 -12.31
CA ILE A 140 3.60 -0.11 -12.09
C ILE A 140 3.21 0.44 -10.75
N LEU A 141 2.32 1.44 -10.73
CA LEU A 141 1.69 1.90 -9.50
C LEU A 141 0.38 1.14 -9.34
N LEU A 142 0.28 0.34 -8.32
CA LEU A 142 -0.93 -0.39 -8.01
C LEU A 142 -1.60 0.27 -6.81
N HIS A 143 -2.78 0.79 -7.03
CA HIS A 143 -3.64 1.33 -6.00
C HIS A 143 -4.77 0.33 -5.74
N THR A 144 -4.98 0.02 -4.47
CA THR A 144 -6.11 -0.78 -4.02
C THR A 144 -6.97 0.10 -3.13
N GLY A 145 -8.26 -0.05 -3.17
CA GLY A 145 -9.17 0.77 -2.37
C GLY A 145 -8.91 0.72 -0.86
N PHE A 146 -9.80 1.28 -0.11
CA PHE A 146 -9.63 1.49 1.34
C PHE A 146 -9.68 0.20 2.18
N GLY A 147 -10.03 -0.95 1.58
CA GLY A 147 -10.22 -2.20 2.32
C GLY A 147 -11.34 -2.06 3.35
N ALA A 148 -10.99 -2.21 4.62
CA ALA A 148 -11.91 -2.01 5.75
C ALA A 148 -11.82 -0.59 6.35
N GLU A 149 -11.13 0.34 5.70
CA GLU A 149 -11.07 1.73 6.16
C GLU A 149 -12.38 2.46 5.85
N VAL A 150 -12.83 3.30 6.77
CA VAL A 150 -13.99 4.17 6.58
C VAL A 150 -13.48 5.61 6.45
N PRO A 151 -13.36 6.15 5.23
CA PRO A 151 -12.64 7.41 4.96
C PRO A 151 -13.13 8.57 5.83
N HIS A 152 -14.45 8.75 5.96
CA HIS A 152 -15.01 9.87 6.76
C HIS A 152 -14.68 9.76 8.26
N LEU A 153 -14.51 8.56 8.82
CA LEU A 153 -14.06 8.40 10.20
C LEU A 153 -12.57 8.74 10.35
N ASN A 154 -11.76 8.36 9.36
CA ASN A 154 -10.33 8.69 9.34
C ASN A 154 -10.12 10.20 9.20
N GLU A 155 -10.88 10.85 8.34
CA GLU A 155 -10.87 12.31 8.17
C GLU A 155 -11.28 12.99 9.47
N ARG A 156 -12.39 12.55 10.09
CA ARG A 156 -12.88 13.12 11.34
C ARG A 156 -11.90 12.92 12.50
N TYR A 157 -11.25 11.77 12.59
CA TYR A 157 -10.15 11.52 13.52
C TYR A 157 -9.05 12.59 13.37
N GLN A 158 -8.62 12.83 12.13
CA GLN A 158 -7.56 13.80 11.86
C GLN A 158 -7.99 15.24 12.15
N GLU A 159 -9.24 15.61 11.91
CA GLU A 159 -9.79 16.91 12.23
C GLU A 159 -9.76 17.16 13.75
N ILE A 160 -10.32 16.25 14.54
CA ILE A 160 -10.34 16.37 16.01
C ILE A 160 -8.91 16.44 16.55
N ALA A 161 -7.99 15.60 16.05
CA ALA A 161 -6.59 15.66 16.48
C ALA A 161 -5.94 17.02 16.18
N LYS A 162 -6.23 17.62 15.02
CA LYS A 162 -5.77 18.99 14.66
C LYS A 162 -6.39 20.05 15.58
N GLU A 163 -7.68 19.94 15.90
CA GLU A 163 -8.36 20.84 16.85
C GLU A 163 -7.69 20.77 18.24
N LEU A 164 -7.17 19.60 18.63
CA LEU A 164 -6.39 19.38 19.85
C LEU A 164 -4.91 19.81 19.73
N GLY A 165 -4.52 20.41 18.60
CA GLY A 165 -3.17 20.95 18.38
C GLY A 165 -2.15 19.96 17.85
N TYR A 166 -2.57 18.76 17.41
CA TYR A 166 -1.67 17.78 16.80
C TYR A 166 -1.50 18.05 15.31
N ALA A 167 -0.26 18.20 14.86
CA ALA A 167 0.08 18.33 13.45
C ALA A 167 0.55 16.97 12.89
N PHE A 168 -0.22 16.41 11.98
CA PHE A 168 0.20 15.18 11.30
C PHE A 168 1.44 15.43 10.44
N PRO A 169 2.45 14.57 10.51
CA PRO A 169 3.62 14.68 9.65
C PRO A 169 3.22 14.53 8.17
N ASP A 170 3.88 15.30 7.31
CA ASP A 170 3.77 15.15 5.85
C ASP A 170 4.85 14.16 5.40
N TYR A 171 4.49 12.89 5.25
CA TYR A 171 5.47 11.83 4.98
C TYR A 171 5.77 11.64 3.49
N GLY A 172 4.87 11.99 2.58
CA GLY A 172 5.04 11.68 1.17
C GLY A 172 4.06 12.37 0.26
N VAL A 173 3.65 11.69 -0.81
CA VAL A 173 2.64 12.22 -1.73
C VAL A 173 1.26 12.25 -1.08
N ARG A 174 0.43 13.18 -1.50
CA ARG A 174 -0.99 13.24 -1.13
C ARG A 174 -1.87 12.46 -2.09
N SER A 175 -1.37 12.27 -3.32
CA SER A 175 -2.05 11.48 -4.34
C SER A 175 -1.05 10.83 -5.29
N THR A 176 -1.47 9.75 -5.92
CA THR A 176 -0.69 9.07 -6.97
C THR A 176 -0.44 10.00 -8.18
N SER A 177 -1.28 11.00 -8.39
CA SER A 177 -1.12 11.99 -9.48
C SER A 177 0.21 12.76 -9.39
N GLU A 178 0.70 13.05 -8.18
CA GLU A 178 2.01 13.72 -8.00
C GLU A 178 3.16 12.87 -8.55
N VAL A 179 3.09 11.53 -8.38
CA VAL A 179 4.09 10.61 -8.95
C VAL A 179 4.01 10.61 -10.48
N VAL A 180 2.78 10.59 -11.03
CA VAL A 180 2.54 10.65 -12.49
C VAL A 180 3.09 11.96 -13.08
N GLU A 181 2.77 13.10 -12.46
CA GLU A 181 3.28 14.41 -12.91
C GLU A 181 4.80 14.48 -12.84
N TYR A 182 5.38 13.97 -11.77
CA TYR A 182 6.83 13.94 -11.63
C TYR A 182 7.50 13.06 -12.69
N THR A 183 6.98 11.86 -12.93
CA THR A 183 7.53 10.97 -13.98
C THR A 183 7.33 11.54 -15.37
N ALA A 184 6.23 12.23 -15.64
CA ALA A 184 6.01 12.96 -16.88
C ALA A 184 7.06 14.07 -17.08
N SER A 185 7.44 14.79 -16.02
CA SER A 185 8.52 15.79 -16.07
C SER A 185 9.89 15.20 -16.42
N LEU A 186 10.08 13.88 -16.16
CA LEU A 186 11.27 13.13 -16.53
C LEU A 186 11.21 12.49 -17.93
N GLY A 187 10.11 12.70 -18.68
CA GLY A 187 9.91 12.19 -20.03
C GLY A 187 9.25 10.82 -20.12
N TYR A 188 8.62 10.35 -19.05
CA TYR A 188 7.87 9.09 -19.02
C TYR A 188 6.38 9.33 -19.32
N ALA A 189 5.76 8.40 -20.03
CA ALA A 189 4.32 8.39 -20.25
C ALA A 189 3.62 7.51 -19.22
N ALA A 190 2.41 7.90 -18.81
CA ALA A 190 1.58 7.14 -17.90
C ALA A 190 0.29 6.70 -18.60
N GLU A 191 -0.08 5.43 -18.40
CA GLU A 191 -1.31 4.81 -18.85
C GLU A 191 -2.07 4.31 -17.62
N ARG A 192 -3.26 4.86 -17.36
CA ARG A 192 -4.12 4.39 -16.26
C ARG A 192 -5.07 3.32 -16.79
N VAL A 193 -5.18 2.24 -16.03
CA VAL A 193 -6.04 1.09 -16.32
C VAL A 193 -6.95 0.87 -15.12
N ASP A 194 -8.24 1.04 -15.35
CA ASP A 194 -9.33 0.76 -14.42
C ASP A 194 -10.30 -0.19 -15.14
N GLN A 195 -10.77 -1.21 -14.46
CA GLN A 195 -11.73 -2.17 -15.00
C GLN A 195 -12.92 -2.28 -14.06
N PRO A 196 -14.18 -2.28 -14.57
CA PRO A 196 -15.35 -2.43 -13.72
C PRO A 196 -15.34 -3.71 -12.90
N GLU A 197 -14.70 -4.77 -13.42
CA GLU A 197 -14.57 -6.07 -12.76
C GLU A 197 -13.62 -6.04 -11.56
N TRP A 198 -12.89 -4.95 -11.38
CA TRP A 198 -11.98 -4.75 -10.24
C TRP A 198 -12.59 -3.90 -9.14
N GLU A 199 -13.88 -3.64 -9.20
CA GLU A 199 -14.63 -2.89 -8.21
C GLU A 199 -15.44 -3.81 -7.31
N TRP A 200 -15.48 -3.50 -6.01
CA TRP A 200 -16.32 -4.23 -5.05
C TRP A 200 -16.76 -3.33 -3.90
N MET A 201 -17.79 -3.78 -3.18
CA MET A 201 -18.24 -3.12 -1.94
C MET A 201 -17.79 -3.94 -0.74
N THR A 202 -17.17 -3.29 0.22
CA THR A 202 -16.89 -3.89 1.53
C THR A 202 -17.93 -3.39 2.53
N LYS A 203 -18.53 -4.33 3.27
CA LYS A 203 -19.40 -4.01 4.40
C LYS A 203 -18.56 -4.03 5.67
N ILE A 204 -18.58 -2.94 6.40
CA ILE A 204 -17.92 -2.81 7.69
C ILE A 204 -18.91 -2.36 8.75
N ASN A 205 -18.88 -2.99 9.91
CA ASN A 205 -19.61 -2.52 11.05
C ASN A 205 -18.97 -1.24 11.61
N LEU A 206 -19.76 -0.23 11.93
CA LEU A 206 -19.27 1.05 12.47
C LEU A 206 -18.45 0.84 13.76
N GLN A 207 -18.86 -0.08 14.62
CA GLN A 207 -18.13 -0.38 15.86
C GLN A 207 -16.74 -0.98 15.56
N ASP A 208 -16.64 -1.84 14.54
CA ASP A 208 -15.35 -2.41 14.13
C ASP A 208 -14.42 -1.34 13.55
N ALA A 209 -14.95 -0.42 12.74
CA ALA A 209 -14.19 0.71 12.24
C ALA A 209 -13.65 1.61 13.37
N LEU A 210 -14.48 1.89 14.39
CA LEU A 210 -14.05 2.62 15.58
C LEU A 210 -13.03 1.84 16.42
N ASN A 211 -13.17 0.52 16.52
CA ASN A 211 -12.20 -0.34 17.18
C ASN A 211 -10.84 -0.32 16.46
N HIS A 212 -10.82 -0.35 15.12
CA HIS A 212 -9.58 -0.22 14.36
C HIS A 212 -8.85 1.11 14.64
N LEU A 213 -9.59 2.22 14.73
CA LEU A 213 -9.00 3.52 15.12
C LEU A 213 -8.48 3.48 16.55
N ARG A 214 -9.27 2.98 17.50
CA ARG A 214 -8.90 2.84 18.92
C ARG A 214 -7.62 2.02 19.09
N ASP A 215 -7.51 0.92 18.36
CA ASP A 215 -6.41 -0.03 18.48
C ASP A 215 -5.22 0.36 17.57
N ARG A 216 -5.24 1.59 17.02
CA ARG A 216 -4.17 2.18 16.18
C ARG A 216 -3.80 1.32 14.97
N ALA A 217 -4.80 0.70 14.32
CA ALA A 217 -4.59 -0.17 13.17
C ALA A 217 -4.12 0.57 11.91
N TYR A 218 -4.22 1.90 11.88
CA TYR A 218 -3.82 2.73 10.74
C TYR A 218 -2.51 3.47 11.00
N SER A 219 -1.68 3.60 9.94
CA SER A 219 -0.36 4.22 10.03
C SER A 219 -0.39 5.65 10.57
N PHE A 220 -1.40 6.44 10.23
CA PHE A 220 -1.53 7.82 10.69
C PHE A 220 -1.85 7.97 12.19
N THR A 221 -2.32 6.90 12.84
CA THR A 221 -2.60 6.91 14.29
C THR A 221 -1.39 6.53 15.13
N LYS A 222 -0.34 5.93 14.52
CA LYS A 222 0.79 5.32 15.21
C LYS A 222 1.52 6.29 16.14
N ASP A 223 1.85 7.47 15.62
CA ASP A 223 2.70 8.45 16.31
C ASP A 223 1.89 9.55 17.02
N VAL A 224 0.55 9.42 17.05
CA VAL A 224 -0.32 10.37 17.79
C VAL A 224 -0.12 10.15 19.29
N PRO A 225 0.22 11.20 20.08
CA PRO A 225 0.38 11.07 21.52
C PRO A 225 -0.87 10.50 22.20
N ASP A 226 -0.69 9.65 23.22
CA ASP A 226 -1.80 8.96 23.89
C ASP A 226 -2.90 9.91 24.37
N ALA A 227 -2.52 11.05 24.97
CA ALA A 227 -3.50 12.03 25.45
C ALA A 227 -4.39 12.58 24.32
N VAL A 228 -3.82 12.82 23.14
CA VAL A 228 -4.56 13.29 21.95
C VAL A 228 -5.39 12.13 21.39
N HIS A 229 -4.76 10.97 21.22
CA HIS A 229 -5.44 9.79 20.66
C HIS A 229 -6.71 9.42 21.44
N TRP A 230 -6.60 9.28 22.76
CA TRP A 230 -7.77 8.92 23.59
C TRP A 230 -8.84 10.01 23.63
N ALA A 231 -8.46 11.30 23.57
CA ALA A 231 -9.42 12.38 23.46
C ALA A 231 -10.17 12.36 22.12
N VAL A 232 -9.47 12.01 21.01
CA VAL A 232 -10.11 11.83 19.69
C VAL A 232 -11.08 10.64 19.71
N ILE A 233 -10.67 9.50 20.27
CA ILE A 233 -11.54 8.32 20.36
C ILE A 233 -12.80 8.60 21.17
N ASP A 234 -12.68 9.30 22.31
CA ASP A 234 -13.82 9.70 23.11
C ASP A 234 -14.76 10.64 22.34
N GLY A 235 -14.21 11.62 21.61
CA GLY A 235 -14.97 12.51 20.74
C GLY A 235 -15.75 11.77 19.66
N LEU A 236 -15.08 10.87 18.93
CA LEU A 236 -15.72 10.06 17.87
C LEU A 236 -16.82 9.16 18.43
N GLN A 237 -16.63 8.54 19.58
CA GLN A 237 -17.67 7.73 20.22
C GLN A 237 -18.89 8.56 20.59
N HIS A 238 -18.70 9.76 21.14
CA HIS A 238 -19.80 10.65 21.48
C HIS A 238 -20.57 11.18 20.27
N GLU A 239 -19.89 11.48 19.16
CA GLU A 239 -20.52 11.92 17.91
C GLU A 239 -21.32 10.76 17.30
N ASN A 240 -20.74 9.58 17.16
CA ASN A 240 -21.40 8.43 16.53
C ASN A 240 -22.58 7.88 17.35
N LEU A 241 -22.53 7.95 18.68
CA LEU A 241 -23.68 7.60 19.52
C LEU A 241 -24.88 8.55 19.35
N LYS A 242 -24.64 9.79 18.86
CA LYS A 242 -25.71 10.76 18.60
C LYS A 242 -26.33 10.62 17.21
N GLU A 243 -25.53 10.20 16.22
CA GLU A 243 -25.94 10.15 14.81
C GLU A 243 -26.38 8.78 14.35
N ALA A 244 -25.87 7.69 14.95
CA ALA A 244 -26.17 6.34 14.52
C ALA A 244 -27.47 5.81 15.12
N ALA A 245 -28.37 5.35 14.26
CA ALA A 245 -29.58 4.63 14.67
C ALA A 245 -29.27 3.30 15.40
N SER A 246 -28.04 2.77 15.26
CA SER A 246 -27.52 1.58 15.97
C SER A 246 -26.00 1.49 15.82
N PRO A 247 -25.26 1.08 16.88
CA PRO A 247 -23.83 0.72 16.77
C PRO A 247 -23.55 -0.44 15.79
N ALA A 248 -24.57 -1.23 15.48
CA ALA A 248 -24.53 -2.35 14.54
C ALA A 248 -24.81 -1.92 13.09
N ALA A 249 -24.84 -0.62 12.78
CA ALA A 249 -25.04 -0.16 11.41
C ALA A 249 -23.87 -0.62 10.53
N GLU A 250 -24.17 -1.29 9.42
CA GLU A 250 -23.21 -1.61 8.38
C GLU A 250 -23.01 -0.41 7.46
N ILE A 251 -21.75 -0.09 7.20
CA ILE A 251 -21.34 0.93 6.23
C ILE A 251 -20.82 0.19 5.00
N GLU A 252 -21.31 0.57 3.82
CA GLU A 252 -20.79 0.08 2.55
C GLU A 252 -19.68 1.02 2.06
N VAL A 253 -18.47 0.48 1.89
CA VAL A 253 -17.31 1.22 1.41
C VAL A 253 -16.97 0.72 0.01
N PRO A 254 -17.01 1.60 -1.01
CA PRO A 254 -16.59 1.23 -2.36
C PRO A 254 -15.07 1.03 -2.40
N ASN A 255 -14.67 -0.05 -3.04
CA ASN A 255 -13.28 -0.40 -3.24
C ASN A 255 -13.02 -0.71 -4.71
N HIS A 256 -11.80 -0.50 -5.15
CA HIS A 256 -11.37 -0.80 -6.51
C HIS A 256 -9.88 -1.08 -6.56
N ILE A 257 -9.43 -1.72 -7.63
CA ILE A 257 -8.02 -1.79 -8.00
C ILE A 257 -7.82 -0.86 -9.19
N SER A 258 -6.78 -0.04 -9.15
CA SER A 258 -6.34 0.81 -10.25
C SER A 258 -4.86 0.56 -10.50
N ILE A 259 -4.50 0.42 -11.77
CA ILE A 259 -3.11 0.20 -12.20
C ILE A 259 -2.68 1.39 -13.06
N ILE A 260 -1.53 1.97 -12.76
CA ILE A 260 -0.92 2.99 -13.61
C ILE A 260 0.42 2.43 -14.10
N LEU A 261 0.56 2.34 -15.41
CA LEU A 261 1.77 1.91 -16.10
C LEU A 261 2.59 3.14 -16.49
N ILE A 262 3.82 3.24 -16.02
CA ILE A 262 4.75 4.34 -16.32
C ILE A 262 5.94 3.76 -17.09
N ARG A 263 6.17 4.28 -18.31
CA ARG A 263 7.22 3.80 -19.21
C ARG A 263 7.69 4.90 -20.16
N GLN A 264 8.91 4.73 -20.71
CA GLN A 264 9.43 5.61 -21.76
C GLN A 264 8.66 5.49 -23.06
#